data_3e9a20adcb78b493872b4640a9b3f0ef
#
_entry.id   3e9a20adcb78b493872b4640a9b3f0ef
#
_cell.length_a   1.000
_cell.length_b   1.000
_cell.length_c   1.000
_cell.angle_alpha   90.00
_cell.angle_beta   90.00
_cell.angle_gamma   90.00
#
_symmetry.space_group_name_H-M   'P 1'
#
loop_
_entity.id
_entity.type
_entity.pdbx_description
1 polymer ?
#
loop_
_entity_poly.entity_id
_entity_poly.type
_entity_poly.pdbx_seq_one_letter_code
_entity_poly.pdbx_strand_id
1 'polypeptide(L)'
;IRVSWSHADGAVAAVAATDPCGIDVEPRGAPLDPVLLPQVLTPRERARVGAAAVPEDEFLRLWMRKEALVKATGHPLDAVLGWDVSRVRGGRLRPRGPGSAASGPGGDRWEAAEQWTATHACLLLTRPGTVVDRA
;
A
#
# COMPACT_ATOMS: atom_id res chain seq x y z
N ILE A 1 16.15 -6.52 13.63
CA ILE A 1 14.97 -7.09 12.93
C ILE A 1 13.81 -6.14 13.06
N ARG A 2 13.12 -5.92 11.97
CA ARG A 2 11.91 -5.11 11.90
C ARG A 2 10.70 -6.03 11.74
N VAL A 3 9.61 -5.71 12.42
CA VAL A 3 8.38 -6.49 12.37
C VAL A 3 7.23 -5.57 11.97
N SER A 4 6.35 -6.08 11.13
CA SER A 4 5.07 -5.44 10.81
C SER A 4 3.97 -6.48 10.85
N TRP A 5 2.77 -6.06 11.21
CA TRP A 5 1.62 -6.94 11.26
C TRP A 5 0.33 -6.19 10.99
N SER A 6 -0.67 -6.91 10.55
CA SER A 6 -2.00 -6.39 10.24
C SER A 6 -3.04 -7.46 10.52
N HIS A 7 -4.25 -7.04 10.85
CA HIS A 7 -5.37 -7.95 10.99
C HIS A 7 -6.64 -7.34 10.42
N ALA A 8 -7.50 -8.20 9.94
CA ALA A 8 -8.86 -7.88 9.51
C ALA A 8 -9.75 -9.05 9.91
N ASP A 9 -11.06 -8.89 9.80
CA ASP A 9 -11.98 -9.99 10.09
C ASP A 9 -11.62 -11.21 9.25
N GLY A 10 -11.29 -12.32 9.91
CA GLY A 10 -10.95 -13.58 9.26
C GLY A 10 -9.53 -13.68 8.72
N ALA A 11 -8.65 -12.70 8.96
CA ALA A 11 -7.28 -12.76 8.45
C ALA A 11 -6.29 -12.04 9.36
N VAL A 12 -5.09 -12.59 9.44
CA VAL A 12 -3.93 -11.98 10.11
C VAL A 12 -2.73 -12.12 9.17
N ALA A 13 -1.91 -11.08 9.11
CA ALA A 13 -0.67 -11.09 8.37
C ALA A 13 0.46 -10.51 9.22
N ALA A 14 1.64 -11.09 9.13
CA ALA A 14 2.82 -10.60 9.83
C ALA A 14 4.07 -10.84 9.00
N VAL A 15 5.06 -9.99 9.18
CA VAL A 15 6.36 -10.10 8.51
C VAL A 15 7.46 -9.69 9.47
N ALA A 16 8.58 -10.39 9.39
CA ALA A 16 9.84 -10.00 10.02
C ALA A 16 10.89 -9.83 8.93
N ALA A 17 11.65 -8.75 8.99
CA ALA A 17 12.61 -8.41 7.95
C ALA A 17 13.86 -7.76 8.56
N THR A 18 14.94 -7.75 7.80
CA THR A 18 16.20 -7.10 8.23
C THR A 18 16.11 -5.58 8.13
N ASP A 19 15.27 -5.06 7.26
CA ASP A 19 15.11 -3.63 7.00
C ASP A 19 13.65 -3.20 7.24
N PRO A 20 13.35 -1.90 7.22
CA PRO A 20 11.97 -1.45 7.35
C PRO A 20 11.02 -2.14 6.39
N CYS A 21 9.88 -2.56 6.90
CA CYS A 21 8.86 -3.27 6.15
C CYS A 21 7.47 -2.85 6.62
N GLY A 22 6.48 -3.05 5.77
CA GLY A 22 5.09 -2.80 6.10
C GLY A 22 4.20 -3.84 5.45
N ILE A 23 3.21 -4.31 6.19
CA ILE A 23 2.24 -5.27 5.69
C ILE A 23 0.83 -4.81 6.03
N ASP A 24 -0.07 -5.00 5.09
CA ASP A 24 -1.48 -4.69 5.29
C ASP A 24 -2.35 -5.80 4.72
N VAL A 25 -3.39 -6.17 5.45
CA VAL A 25 -4.39 -7.13 5.02
C VAL A 25 -5.78 -6.50 5.16
N GLU A 26 -6.59 -6.64 4.13
CA GLU A 26 -7.91 -6.03 4.07
C GLU A 26 -8.94 -7.02 3.52
N PRO A 27 -10.20 -6.96 3.98
CA PRO A 27 -11.28 -7.70 3.34
C PRO A 27 -11.59 -7.11 1.96
N ARG A 28 -11.99 -7.97 1.04
CA ARG A 28 -12.43 -7.58 -0.30
C ARG A 28 -13.93 -7.36 -0.34
N GLY A 29 -14.37 -6.63 -1.36
CA GLY A 29 -15.78 -6.53 -1.70
C GLY A 29 -16.53 -5.36 -1.07
N ALA A 30 -15.86 -4.51 -0.29
CA ALA A 30 -16.50 -3.29 0.20
C ALA A 30 -16.81 -2.35 -0.97
N PRO A 31 -18.02 -1.76 -1.02
CA PRO A 31 -18.35 -0.79 -2.06
C PRO A 31 -17.51 0.48 -1.90
N LEU A 32 -17.26 1.15 -3.03
CA LEU A 32 -16.59 2.44 -3.01
C LEU A 32 -17.49 3.50 -2.38
N ASP A 33 -16.89 4.33 -1.52
CA ASP A 33 -17.55 5.48 -0.95
C ASP A 33 -17.11 6.75 -1.70
N PRO A 34 -17.99 7.40 -2.49
CA PRO A 34 -17.63 8.59 -3.25
C PRO A 34 -17.15 9.75 -2.39
N VAL A 35 -17.61 9.83 -1.15
CA VAL A 35 -17.18 10.88 -0.21
C VAL A 35 -15.76 10.64 0.26
N LEU A 36 -15.40 9.37 0.49
CA LEU A 36 -14.09 8.99 0.99
C LEU A 36 -12.99 9.11 -0.09
N LEU A 37 -13.31 8.78 -1.34
CA LEU A 37 -12.31 8.71 -2.42
C LEU A 37 -11.43 9.96 -2.52
N PRO A 38 -11.98 11.20 -2.58
CA PRO A 38 -11.13 12.37 -2.71
C PRO A 38 -10.32 12.69 -1.45
N GLN A 39 -10.67 12.11 -0.31
CA GLN A 39 -9.94 12.31 0.94
C GLN A 39 -8.72 11.42 1.05
N VAL A 40 -8.74 10.25 0.42
CA VAL A 40 -7.68 9.24 0.57
C VAL A 40 -6.87 9.02 -0.69
N LEU A 41 -7.35 9.49 -1.83
CA LEU A 41 -6.69 9.30 -3.13
C LEU A 41 -6.30 10.65 -3.76
N THR A 42 -5.13 10.67 -4.39
CA THR A 42 -4.73 11.79 -5.25
C THR A 42 -5.59 11.80 -6.53
N PRO A 43 -5.62 12.92 -7.28
CA PRO A 43 -6.34 12.96 -8.55
C PRO A 43 -5.92 11.86 -9.53
N ARG A 44 -4.63 11.57 -9.61
CA ARG A 44 -4.11 10.51 -10.48
C ARG A 44 -4.60 9.14 -10.04
N GLU A 45 -4.60 8.87 -8.74
CA GLU A 45 -5.10 7.62 -8.19
C GLU A 45 -6.59 7.45 -8.43
N ARG A 46 -7.37 8.53 -8.29
CA ARG A 46 -8.81 8.49 -8.59
C ARG A 46 -9.06 8.15 -10.07
N ALA A 47 -8.27 8.71 -10.97
CA ALA A 47 -8.38 8.40 -12.39
C ALA A 47 -8.11 6.91 -12.66
N ARG A 48 -7.13 6.33 -11.99
CA ARG A 48 -6.84 4.89 -12.12
C ARG A 48 -7.98 4.02 -11.61
N VAL A 49 -8.56 4.38 -10.47
CA VAL A 49 -9.72 3.65 -9.94
C VAL A 49 -10.88 3.72 -10.92
N GLY A 50 -11.16 4.91 -11.46
CA GLY A 50 -12.24 5.09 -12.43
C GLY A 50 -12.05 4.32 -13.74
N ALA A 51 -10.81 4.06 -14.13
CA ALA A 51 -10.49 3.34 -15.37
C ALA A 51 -10.29 1.82 -15.15
N ALA A 52 -10.28 1.35 -13.91
CA ALA A 52 -9.98 -0.03 -13.59
C ALA A 52 -11.13 -0.96 -13.95
N ALA A 53 -10.80 -2.21 -14.33
CA ALA A 53 -11.80 -3.24 -14.61
C ALA A 53 -12.63 -3.58 -13.38
N VAL A 54 -11.99 -3.59 -12.19
CA VAL A 54 -12.65 -3.77 -10.89
C VAL A 54 -12.23 -2.60 -10.00
N PRO A 55 -12.97 -1.48 -10.01
CA PRO A 55 -12.58 -0.28 -9.27
C PRO A 55 -12.37 -0.51 -7.78
N GLU A 56 -13.18 -1.36 -7.16
CA GLU A 56 -13.07 -1.68 -5.73
C GLU A 56 -11.72 -2.33 -5.40
N ASP A 57 -11.23 -3.23 -6.25
CA ASP A 57 -9.94 -3.86 -6.07
C ASP A 57 -8.79 -2.86 -6.28
N GLU A 58 -8.90 -1.98 -7.26
CA GLU A 58 -7.87 -0.96 -7.49
C GLU A 58 -7.80 0.04 -6.33
N PHE A 59 -8.94 0.47 -5.81
CA PHE A 59 -8.99 1.29 -4.60
C PHE A 59 -8.30 0.58 -3.44
N LEU A 60 -8.64 -0.69 -3.22
CA LEU A 60 -8.09 -1.48 -2.13
C LEU A 60 -6.57 -1.62 -2.26
N ARG A 61 -6.07 -1.83 -3.46
CA ARG A 61 -4.63 -1.90 -3.73
C ARG A 61 -3.93 -0.61 -3.33
N LEU A 62 -4.46 0.53 -3.74
CA LEU A 62 -3.89 1.84 -3.39
C LEU A 62 -3.95 2.09 -1.89
N TRP A 63 -5.06 1.77 -1.26
CA TRP A 63 -5.22 1.89 0.18
C TRP A 63 -4.20 1.04 0.94
N MET A 64 -4.04 -0.22 0.56
CA MET A 64 -3.06 -1.12 1.19
C MET A 64 -1.63 -0.60 1.04
N ARG A 65 -1.28 -0.01 -0.11
CA ARG A 65 0.04 0.59 -0.31
C ARG A 65 0.28 1.74 0.68
N LYS A 66 -0.72 2.58 0.88
CA LYS A 66 -0.61 3.69 1.84
C LYS A 66 -0.49 3.22 3.27
N GLU A 67 -1.31 2.28 3.69
CA GLU A 67 -1.24 1.70 5.02
C GLU A 67 0.09 1.00 5.27
N ALA A 68 0.57 0.23 4.31
CA ALA A 68 1.86 -0.45 4.44
C ALA A 68 3.03 0.56 4.50
N LEU A 69 2.95 1.66 3.75
CA LEU A 69 3.96 2.74 3.83
C LEU A 69 3.98 3.40 5.21
N VAL A 70 2.83 3.66 5.79
CA VAL A 70 2.77 4.19 7.16
C VAL A 70 3.53 3.29 8.13
N LYS A 71 3.29 1.98 8.03
CA LYS A 71 3.95 1.00 8.90
C LYS A 71 5.45 0.90 8.63
N ALA A 72 5.85 0.95 7.36
CA ALA A 72 7.24 0.80 6.97
C ALA A 72 8.08 2.04 7.29
N THR A 73 7.50 3.23 7.23
CA THR A 73 8.23 4.49 7.35
C THR A 73 8.03 5.20 8.67
N GLY A 74 6.93 4.93 9.37
CA GLY A 74 6.55 5.69 10.57
C GLY A 74 5.95 7.06 10.28
N HIS A 75 5.78 7.44 9.01
CA HIS A 75 5.09 8.68 8.67
C HIS A 75 3.60 8.58 9.01
N PRO A 76 2.95 9.67 9.45
CA PRO A 76 1.53 9.64 9.76
C PRO A 76 0.68 9.44 8.51
N LEU A 77 -0.48 8.83 8.67
CA LEU A 77 -1.36 8.49 7.57
C LEU A 77 -1.80 9.73 6.79
N ASP A 78 -2.10 10.83 7.46
CA ASP A 78 -2.53 12.06 6.81
C ASP A 78 -1.46 12.61 5.84
N ALA A 79 -0.19 12.44 6.14
CA ALA A 79 0.88 12.79 5.22
C ALA A 79 0.92 11.84 4.00
N VAL A 80 0.80 10.53 4.24
CA VAL A 80 0.88 9.51 3.21
C VAL A 80 -0.32 9.55 2.26
N LEU A 81 -1.49 9.95 2.74
CA LEU A 81 -2.69 10.05 1.90
C LEU A 81 -2.51 10.99 0.70
N GLY A 82 -1.69 12.03 0.84
CA GLY A 82 -1.37 12.95 -0.25
C GLY A 82 -0.32 12.46 -1.23
N TRP A 83 0.25 11.29 -1.01
CA TRP A 83 1.29 10.72 -1.86
C TRP A 83 0.67 9.83 -2.93
N ASP A 84 1.19 9.95 -4.16
CA ASP A 84 0.80 9.07 -5.24
C ASP A 84 1.54 7.74 -5.12
N VAL A 85 0.80 6.67 -4.90
CA VAL A 85 1.32 5.31 -4.79
C VAL A 85 0.88 4.43 -5.96
N SER A 86 0.45 5.04 -7.06
CA SER A 86 -0.05 4.31 -8.22
C SER A 86 1.06 3.72 -9.09
N ARG A 87 2.29 4.18 -8.94
CA ARG A 87 3.40 3.79 -9.82
C ARG A 87 4.10 2.55 -9.29
N VAL A 88 3.87 1.44 -9.98
CA VAL A 88 4.57 0.17 -9.75
C VAL A 88 5.15 -0.30 -11.08
N ARG A 89 6.45 -0.60 -11.09
CA ARG A 89 7.15 -1.17 -12.24
C ARG A 89 8.00 -2.35 -11.78
N GLY A 90 7.80 -3.50 -12.43
CA GLY A 90 8.56 -4.69 -12.09
C GLY A 90 8.44 -5.07 -10.61
N GLY A 91 7.26 -4.92 -10.03
CA GLY A 91 7.02 -5.19 -8.62
C GLY A 91 7.59 -4.14 -7.67
N ARG A 92 8.05 -2.99 -8.17
CA ARG A 92 8.63 -1.93 -7.35
C ARG A 92 7.73 -0.70 -7.32
N LEU A 93 7.35 -0.32 -6.10
CA LEU A 93 6.57 0.88 -5.82
C LEU A 93 7.50 2.09 -5.68
N ARG A 94 7.14 3.19 -6.34
CA ARG A 94 7.81 4.49 -6.19
C ARG A 94 6.81 5.53 -5.74
N PRO A 95 6.66 5.74 -4.44
CA PRO A 95 5.77 6.80 -3.95
C PRO A 95 6.27 8.18 -4.36
N ARG A 96 5.32 9.08 -4.66
CA ARG A 96 5.64 10.47 -4.97
C ARG A 96 4.84 11.41 -4.11
N GLY A 97 5.53 12.34 -3.47
CA GLY A 97 4.92 13.39 -2.69
C GLY A 97 4.19 14.41 -3.55
N PRO A 98 3.41 15.29 -2.92
CA PRO A 98 2.73 16.38 -3.60
C PRO A 98 3.76 17.37 -4.17
N GLY A 99 3.45 17.93 -5.38
CA GLY A 99 4.37 18.82 -6.07
C GLY A 99 5.42 18.07 -6.86
N SER A 100 6.51 18.69 -7.15
CA SER A 100 7.55 18.17 -8.04
C SER A 100 8.13 16.81 -7.63
N ALA A 101 8.80 16.22 -8.46
CA ALA A 101 9.72 15.07 -8.52
C ALA A 101 10.30 14.47 -7.21
N ALA A 102 9.88 14.86 -6.04
CA ALA A 102 10.40 14.32 -4.79
C ALA A 102 9.96 12.88 -4.59
N SER A 103 10.89 12.03 -4.14
CA SER A 103 10.59 10.69 -3.69
C SER A 103 9.60 10.71 -2.55
N GLY A 104 8.77 9.69 -2.46
CA GLY A 104 7.84 9.53 -1.37
C GLY A 104 8.52 9.21 -0.04
N PRO A 105 7.70 9.05 1.01
CA PRO A 105 8.22 8.75 2.35
C PRO A 105 9.04 7.47 2.35
N GLY A 106 10.13 7.48 3.10
CA GLY A 106 11.02 6.35 3.27
C GLY A 106 11.95 6.10 2.09
N GLY A 107 12.13 7.09 1.20
CA GLY A 107 13.07 7.02 0.09
C GLY A 107 12.46 6.46 -1.18
N ASP A 108 13.26 5.90 -2.05
CA ASP A 108 12.97 5.85 -3.46
C ASP A 108 12.14 4.67 -3.91
N ARG A 109 12.38 3.49 -3.36
CA ARG A 109 11.77 2.27 -3.90
C ARG A 109 11.43 1.28 -2.82
N TRP A 110 10.30 0.61 -3.05
CA TRP A 110 9.86 -0.50 -2.23
C TRP A 110 9.52 -1.67 -3.15
N GLU A 111 9.92 -2.85 -2.79
CA GLU A 111 9.38 -4.05 -3.41
C GLU A 111 7.98 -4.26 -2.87
N ALA A 112 7.02 -4.40 -3.78
CA ALA A 112 5.62 -4.59 -3.44
C ALA A 112 5.19 -5.99 -3.88
N ALA A 113 4.73 -6.78 -2.92
CA ALA A 113 4.20 -8.11 -3.18
C ALA A 113 2.75 -8.18 -2.73
N GLU A 114 1.88 -8.64 -3.59
CA GLU A 114 0.45 -8.77 -3.33
C GLU A 114 0.05 -10.23 -3.29
N GLN A 115 -0.93 -10.53 -2.46
CA GLN A 115 -1.60 -11.81 -2.44
C GLN A 115 -3.10 -11.58 -2.30
N TRP A 116 -3.86 -12.15 -3.23
CA TRP A 116 -5.30 -11.99 -3.30
C TRP A 116 -5.98 -13.35 -3.16
N THR A 117 -6.96 -13.40 -2.28
CA THR A 117 -7.87 -14.56 -2.16
C THR A 117 -9.28 -14.12 -2.55
N ALA A 118 -10.25 -15.03 -2.48
CA ALA A 118 -11.64 -14.68 -2.74
C ALA A 118 -12.19 -13.65 -1.76
N THR A 119 -11.67 -13.60 -0.53
CA THR A 119 -12.23 -12.79 0.56
C THR A 119 -11.32 -11.69 1.07
N HIS A 120 -10.02 -11.78 0.84
CA HIS A 120 -9.03 -10.86 1.40
C HIS A 120 -7.94 -10.52 0.38
N ALA A 121 -7.27 -9.41 0.63
CA ALA A 121 -6.04 -9.03 -0.05
C ALA A 121 -4.98 -8.66 0.97
N CYS A 122 -3.73 -8.94 0.64
CA CYS A 122 -2.59 -8.62 1.49
C CYS A 122 -1.50 -7.98 0.64
N LEU A 123 -0.83 -6.97 1.18
CA LEU A 123 0.26 -6.29 0.51
C LEU A 123 1.44 -6.14 1.46
N LEU A 124 2.61 -6.52 0.98
CA LEU A 124 3.88 -6.40 1.68
C LEU A 124 4.78 -5.41 0.96
N LEU A 125 5.33 -4.47 1.70
CA LEU A 125 6.39 -3.57 1.24
C LEU A 125 7.68 -3.88 1.96
N THR A 126 8.75 -4.06 1.20
CA THR A 126 10.11 -4.26 1.72
C THR A 126 11.11 -3.43 0.92
N ARG A 127 12.26 -3.17 1.50
CA ARG A 127 13.36 -2.57 0.74
C ARG A 127 13.95 -3.57 -0.25
N PRO A 128 14.43 -3.12 -1.43
CA PRO A 128 15.14 -4.01 -2.35
C PRO A 128 16.31 -4.71 -1.65
N GLY A 129 16.42 -6.01 -1.85
CA GLY A 129 17.47 -6.81 -1.25
C GLY A 129 17.26 -7.20 0.21
N THR A 130 16.13 -6.84 0.79
CA THR A 130 15.78 -7.20 2.17
C THR A 130 15.57 -8.70 2.30
N VAL A 131 16.14 -9.26 3.36
CA VAL A 131 15.85 -10.64 3.76
C VAL A 131 14.56 -10.65 4.57
N VAL A 132 13.62 -11.46 4.14
CA VAL A 132 12.29 -11.58 4.76
C VAL A 132 12.09 -12.99 5.24
N ASP A 133 11.68 -13.12 6.51
CA ASP A 133 11.18 -14.38 7.05
C ASP A 133 9.65 -14.34 7.03
N ARG A 134 9.08 -15.27 6.31
CA ARG A 134 7.62 -15.43 6.21
C ARG A 134 7.21 -16.65 7.01
N ALA A 135 6.60 -16.38 8.13
CA ALA A 135 6.03 -17.45 8.94
C ALA A 135 4.73 -17.99 8.33
#